data_a5c3a33a9d37bb908f3f198f1208e6a9
#
_entry.id   a5c3a33a9d37bb908f3f198f1208e6a9
#
_cell.length_a   1.000
_cell.length_b   1.000
_cell.length_c   1.000
_cell.angle_alpha   90.00
_cell.angle_beta   90.00
_cell.angle_gamma   90.00
#
_symmetry.space_group_name_H-M   'P 1'
#
loop_
_entity.id
_entity.type
_entity.pdbx_description
1 polymer ?
#
loop_
_entity_poly.entity_id
_entity_poly.type
_entity_poly.pdbx_seq_one_letter_code
_entity_poly.pdbx_strand_id
1 'polypeptide(L)'
;IVWSYPRSYDEVYYFNLVIQSGVYPADELNKRVDSFISGSVDIINNLDDETFQQLIDSAIEQLERKPMSISERATKYKNLIFEHGGNFDRDQKTIESLRVIKKERVAEHLKTMVSKDSRKMVNILGFADNHENNTGMKSSFSNLEEWKSTRVYK
;
A
#
# COMPACT_ATOMS: atom_id res chain seq x y z
N ILE A 1 8.23 14.88 -3.92
CA ILE A 1 8.12 14.04 -2.72
C ILE A 1 7.37 12.76 -3.11
N VAL A 2 7.92 11.63 -2.75
CA VAL A 2 7.27 10.33 -2.94
C VAL A 2 7.39 9.55 -1.64
N TRP A 3 6.28 9.01 -1.16
CA TRP A 3 6.30 8.05 -0.06
C TRP A 3 5.22 6.98 -0.27
N SER A 4 5.49 5.82 0.27
CA SER A 4 4.59 4.68 0.18
C SER A 4 4.59 3.93 1.51
N TYR A 5 3.44 3.39 1.86
CA TYR A 5 3.31 2.61 3.09
C TYR A 5 2.10 1.67 3.04
N PRO A 6 2.24 0.45 3.58
CA PRO A 6 1.11 -0.44 3.79
C PRO A 6 0.25 0.06 4.95
N ARG A 7 -1.04 -0.18 4.87
CA ARG A 7 -2.02 0.07 5.93
C ARG A 7 -2.98 -1.11 6.01
N SER A 8 -3.59 -1.24 7.16
CA SER A 8 -4.75 -2.10 7.36
C SER A 8 -5.83 -1.33 8.11
N TYR A 9 -7.07 -1.60 7.77
CA TYR A 9 -8.24 -1.14 8.50
C TYR A 9 -9.25 -2.29 8.52
N ASP A 10 -9.65 -2.72 9.70
CA ASP A 10 -10.60 -3.82 9.88
C ASP A 10 -10.25 -5.06 9.02
N GLU A 11 -8.98 -5.49 9.12
CA GLU A 11 -8.37 -6.58 8.36
C GLU A 11 -8.32 -6.41 6.82
N VAL A 12 -8.76 -5.28 6.31
CA VAL A 12 -8.57 -4.93 4.90
C VAL A 12 -7.19 -4.29 4.73
N TYR A 13 -6.32 -4.97 4.01
CA TYR A 13 -4.97 -4.49 3.72
C TYR A 13 -4.97 -3.67 2.43
N TYR A 14 -4.31 -2.53 2.47
CA TYR A 14 -4.15 -1.66 1.31
C TYR A 14 -2.79 -0.97 1.32
N PHE A 15 -2.41 -0.49 0.18
CA PHE A 15 -1.14 0.19 -0.03
C PHE A 15 -1.40 1.63 -0.45
N ASN A 16 -0.80 2.57 0.26
CA ASN A 16 -0.84 3.98 -0.10
C ASN A 16 0.43 4.35 -0.86
N LEU A 17 0.24 5.02 -1.98
CA LEU A 17 1.29 5.69 -2.72
C LEU A 17 0.92 7.17 -2.83
N VAL A 18 1.75 8.03 -2.30
CA VAL A 18 1.54 9.48 -2.33
C VAL A 18 2.68 10.12 -3.08
N ILE A 19 2.33 10.93 -4.07
CA ILE A 19 3.29 11.67 -4.88
C ILE A 19 2.89 13.12 -4.92
N GLN A 20 3.85 14.00 -4.66
CA GLN A 20 3.69 15.44 -4.74
C GLN A 20 4.80 16.02 -5.61
N SER A 21 4.43 16.87 -6.55
CA SER A 21 5.37 17.60 -7.41
C SER A 21 4.93 19.06 -7.55
N GLY A 22 5.90 19.96 -7.52
CA GLY A 22 5.68 21.37 -7.88
C GLY A 22 5.83 21.64 -9.38
N VAL A 23 6.23 20.63 -10.17
CA VAL A 23 6.51 20.76 -11.61
C VAL A 23 5.45 20.06 -12.44
N TYR A 24 5.08 18.85 -12.06
CA TYR A 24 4.15 18.01 -12.83
C TYR A 24 2.75 18.09 -12.24
N PRO A 25 1.72 18.31 -13.08
CA PRO A 25 0.33 18.28 -12.65
C PRO A 25 -0.10 16.84 -12.27
N ALA A 26 -1.16 16.74 -11.49
CA ALA A 26 -1.59 15.48 -10.89
C ALA A 26 -1.97 14.39 -11.91
N ASP A 27 -2.49 14.77 -13.06
CA ASP A 27 -2.83 13.86 -14.16
C ASP A 27 -1.60 13.23 -14.81
N GLU A 28 -0.53 14.00 -14.99
CA GLU A 28 0.75 13.48 -15.48
C GLU A 28 1.38 12.54 -14.45
N LEU A 29 1.33 12.90 -13.17
CA LEU A 29 1.77 12.01 -12.09
C LEU A 29 0.96 10.70 -12.08
N ASN A 30 -0.35 10.77 -12.27
CA ASN A 30 -1.19 9.59 -12.32
C ASN A 30 -0.82 8.64 -13.46
N LYS A 31 -0.49 9.15 -14.65
CA LYS A 31 -0.01 8.33 -15.77
C LYS A 31 1.31 7.62 -15.43
N ARG A 32 2.23 8.32 -14.77
CA ARG A 32 3.51 7.77 -14.32
C ARG A 32 3.32 6.68 -13.27
N VAL A 33 2.38 6.89 -12.34
CA VAL A 33 1.98 5.88 -11.34
C VAL A 33 1.41 4.63 -12.02
N ASP A 34 0.51 4.79 -12.98
CA ASP A 34 -0.06 3.66 -13.72
C ASP A 34 1.02 2.86 -14.47
N SER A 35 1.98 3.56 -15.09
CA SER A 35 3.13 2.93 -15.74
C SER A 35 4.01 2.17 -14.76
N PHE A 36 4.32 2.77 -13.61
CA PHE A 36 5.10 2.13 -12.55
C PHE A 36 4.40 0.90 -11.99
N ILE A 37 3.11 1.01 -11.66
CA ILE A 37 2.31 -0.11 -11.15
C ILE A 37 2.30 -1.26 -12.17
N SER A 38 2.12 -0.95 -13.44
CA SER A 38 2.11 -1.97 -14.51
C SER A 38 3.44 -2.71 -14.65
N GLY A 39 4.57 -2.03 -14.37
CA GLY A 39 5.91 -2.62 -14.41
C GLY A 39 6.38 -3.23 -13.10
N SER A 40 5.63 -3.10 -12.00
CA SER A 40 6.10 -3.46 -10.67
C SER A 40 6.34 -4.97 -10.48
N VAL A 41 5.60 -5.82 -11.20
CA VAL A 41 5.78 -7.28 -11.16
C VAL A 41 7.14 -7.66 -11.75
N ASP A 42 7.56 -6.99 -12.83
CA ASP A 42 8.87 -7.25 -13.45
C ASP A 42 10.01 -6.82 -12.53
N ILE A 43 9.81 -5.76 -11.74
CA ILE A 43 10.80 -5.35 -10.74
C ILE A 43 11.04 -6.49 -9.74
N ILE A 44 9.98 -7.10 -9.21
CA ILE A 44 10.10 -8.23 -8.26
C ILE A 44 10.75 -9.45 -8.94
N ASN A 45 10.33 -9.79 -10.16
CA ASN A 45 10.87 -10.94 -10.87
C ASN A 45 12.35 -10.80 -11.18
N ASN A 46 12.83 -9.58 -11.44
CA ASN A 46 14.22 -9.28 -11.76
C ASN A 46 15.12 -9.08 -10.53
N LEU A 47 14.57 -9.10 -9.31
CA LEU A 47 15.42 -9.11 -8.12
C LEU A 47 16.26 -10.38 -8.08
N ASP A 48 17.55 -10.25 -7.79
CA ASP A 48 18.38 -11.40 -7.42
C ASP A 48 17.97 -11.95 -6.04
N ASP A 49 18.33 -13.17 -5.77
CA ASP A 49 17.92 -13.86 -4.56
C ASP A 49 18.52 -13.24 -3.29
N GLU A 50 19.73 -12.68 -3.39
CA GLU A 50 20.39 -11.99 -2.29
C GLU A 50 19.63 -10.71 -1.91
N THR A 51 19.31 -9.87 -2.89
CA THR A 51 18.52 -8.65 -2.68
C THR A 51 17.12 -8.97 -2.13
N PHE A 52 16.48 -10.01 -2.66
CA PHE A 52 15.17 -10.44 -2.13
C PHE A 52 15.27 -10.88 -0.67
N GLN A 53 16.29 -11.67 -0.31
CA GLN A 53 16.51 -12.11 1.07
C GLN A 53 16.77 -10.91 2.00
N GLN A 54 17.57 -9.93 1.59
CA GLN A 54 17.82 -8.71 2.36
C GLN A 54 16.52 -7.93 2.65
N LEU A 55 15.59 -7.89 1.70
CA LEU A 55 14.28 -7.27 1.91
C LEU A 55 13.44 -8.03 2.95
N ILE A 56 13.47 -9.36 2.90
CA ILE A 56 12.80 -10.22 3.89
C ILE A 56 13.41 -10.01 5.28
N ASP A 57 14.72 -10.04 5.39
CA ASP A 57 15.45 -9.86 6.66
C ASP A 57 15.14 -8.48 7.27
N SER A 58 15.11 -7.43 6.45
CA SER A 58 14.74 -6.08 6.89
C SER A 58 13.29 -6.01 7.40
N ALA A 59 12.37 -6.71 6.75
CA ALA A 59 10.97 -6.78 7.19
C ALA A 59 10.84 -7.54 8.52
N ILE A 60 11.59 -8.62 8.71
CA ILE A 60 11.63 -9.39 9.96
C ILE A 60 12.21 -8.52 11.09
N GLU A 61 13.33 -7.83 10.85
CA GLU A 61 13.95 -6.94 11.83
C GLU A 61 12.97 -5.86 12.32
N GLN A 62 12.19 -5.27 11.41
CA GLN A 62 11.15 -4.29 11.78
C GLN A 62 10.07 -4.88 12.68
N LEU A 63 9.65 -6.13 12.46
CA LEU A 63 8.65 -6.82 13.27
C LEU A 63 9.22 -7.24 14.65
N GLU A 64 10.49 -7.63 14.69
CA GLU A 64 11.20 -8.02 15.93
C GLU A 64 11.58 -6.82 16.80
N ARG A 65 11.55 -5.61 16.23
CA ARG A 65 11.95 -4.40 16.95
C ARG A 65 11.09 -4.20 18.21
N LYS A 66 11.77 -4.14 19.34
CA LYS A 66 11.11 -3.88 20.63
C LYS A 66 10.73 -2.40 20.76
N PRO A 67 9.55 -2.09 21.31
CA PRO A 67 9.21 -0.71 21.63
C PRO A 67 10.24 -0.06 22.54
N MET A 68 10.71 1.12 22.19
CA MET A 68 11.75 1.88 22.88
C MET A 68 11.19 2.77 24.00
N SER A 69 9.87 2.97 24.04
CA SER A 69 9.19 3.81 25.02
C SER A 69 7.89 3.19 25.50
N ILE A 70 7.40 3.68 26.64
CA ILE A 70 6.07 3.29 27.18
C ILE A 70 4.97 3.66 26.18
N SER A 71 5.08 4.81 25.52
CA SER A 71 4.13 5.27 24.51
C SER A 71 4.08 4.33 23.29
N GLU A 72 5.23 3.93 22.75
CA GLU A 72 5.30 2.97 21.66
C GLU A 72 4.71 1.61 22.08
N ARG A 73 5.00 1.16 23.29
CA ARG A 73 4.44 -0.08 23.83
C ARG A 73 2.92 -0.01 23.97
N ALA A 74 2.40 1.08 24.50
CA ALA A 74 0.96 1.29 24.62
C ALA A 74 0.28 1.35 23.25
N THR A 75 0.89 2.04 22.28
CA THR A 75 0.40 2.10 20.90
C THR A 75 0.38 0.72 20.25
N LYS A 76 1.46 -0.06 20.40
CA LYS A 76 1.51 -1.43 19.87
C LYS A 76 0.38 -2.30 20.43
N TYR A 77 0.17 -2.31 21.75
CA TYR A 77 -0.90 -3.10 22.34
C TYR A 77 -2.30 -2.58 21.99
N LYS A 78 -2.47 -1.26 21.94
CA LYS A 78 -3.72 -0.67 21.46
C LYS A 78 -4.07 -1.16 20.05
N ASN A 79 -3.12 -1.12 19.12
CA ASN A 79 -3.35 -1.57 17.75
C ASN A 79 -3.66 -3.08 17.69
N LEU A 80 -2.94 -3.90 18.45
CA LEU A 80 -3.21 -5.34 18.52
C LEU A 80 -4.62 -5.63 19.03
N ILE A 81 -5.10 -4.89 20.03
CA ILE A 81 -6.43 -5.09 20.62
C ILE A 81 -7.52 -4.59 19.67
N PHE A 82 -7.43 -3.34 19.21
CA PHE A 82 -8.51 -2.68 18.51
C PHE A 82 -8.51 -2.90 16.99
N GLU A 83 -7.34 -3.08 16.38
CA GLU A 83 -7.24 -3.25 14.92
C GLU A 83 -7.06 -4.72 14.50
N HIS A 84 -6.61 -5.57 15.43
CA HIS A 84 -6.27 -6.98 15.14
C HIS A 84 -6.94 -7.97 16.10
N GLY A 85 -8.07 -7.59 16.70
CA GLY A 85 -8.90 -8.49 17.49
C GLY A 85 -8.20 -9.17 18.67
N GLY A 86 -7.11 -8.57 19.20
CA GLY A 86 -6.32 -9.16 20.30
C GLY A 86 -5.36 -10.27 19.86
N ASN A 87 -5.03 -10.37 18.58
CA ASN A 87 -4.06 -11.35 18.05
C ASN A 87 -2.62 -10.95 18.44
N PHE A 88 -2.20 -11.28 19.65
CA PHE A 88 -0.87 -10.95 20.18
C PHE A 88 0.27 -11.71 19.48
N ASP A 89 -0.02 -12.83 18.85
CA ASP A 89 0.97 -13.65 18.11
C ASP A 89 1.12 -13.22 16.63
N ARG A 90 0.44 -12.15 16.22
CA ARG A 90 0.40 -11.68 14.82
C ARG A 90 1.79 -11.47 14.25
N ASP A 91 2.65 -10.72 14.95
CA ASP A 91 4.00 -10.42 14.45
C ASP A 91 4.81 -11.71 14.32
N GLN A 92 4.73 -12.62 15.30
CA GLN A 92 5.42 -13.90 15.27
C GLN A 92 4.97 -14.77 14.08
N LYS A 93 3.66 -14.90 13.86
CA LYS A 93 3.12 -15.65 12.71
C LYS A 93 3.52 -15.02 11.37
N THR A 94 3.60 -13.68 11.33
CA THR A 94 4.08 -12.97 10.14
C THR A 94 5.55 -13.27 9.86
N ILE A 95 6.40 -13.25 10.89
CA ILE A 95 7.82 -13.61 10.79
C ILE A 95 8.00 -15.04 10.28
N GLU A 96 7.26 -16.00 10.83
CA GLU A 96 7.29 -17.39 10.40
C GLU A 96 6.90 -17.53 8.91
N SER A 97 5.90 -16.79 8.48
CA SER A 97 5.49 -16.75 7.07
C SER A 97 6.53 -16.10 6.17
N LEU A 98 7.18 -15.02 6.61
CA LEU A 98 8.24 -14.34 5.87
C LEU A 98 9.48 -15.23 5.67
N ARG A 99 9.84 -16.03 6.66
CA ARG A 99 11.00 -16.94 6.57
C ARG A 99 10.90 -18.02 5.49
N VAL A 100 9.67 -18.33 5.06
CA VAL A 100 9.40 -19.39 4.07
C VAL A 100 8.85 -18.86 2.75
N ILE A 101 8.63 -17.54 2.65
CA ILE A 101 8.04 -16.95 1.46
C ILE A 101 9.02 -16.99 0.30
N LYS A 102 8.51 -17.28 -0.90
CA LYS A 102 9.30 -17.29 -2.13
C LYS A 102 8.98 -16.06 -2.98
N LYS A 103 9.98 -15.60 -3.71
CA LYS A 103 9.88 -14.45 -4.62
C LYS A 103 8.73 -14.60 -5.62
N GLU A 104 8.59 -15.79 -6.20
CA GLU A 104 7.54 -16.11 -7.16
C GLU A 104 6.15 -15.93 -6.55
N ARG A 105 5.98 -16.29 -5.28
CA ARG A 105 4.70 -16.11 -4.57
C ARG A 105 4.35 -14.64 -4.35
N VAL A 106 5.36 -13.84 -4.04
CA VAL A 106 5.20 -12.37 -3.91
C VAL A 106 4.84 -11.76 -5.27
N ALA A 107 5.53 -12.13 -6.34
CA ALA A 107 5.27 -11.65 -7.70
C ALA A 107 3.86 -12.05 -8.17
N GLU A 108 3.43 -13.28 -7.93
CA GLU A 108 2.08 -13.75 -8.26
C GLU A 108 1.00 -12.95 -7.53
N HIS A 109 1.18 -12.75 -6.23
CA HIS A 109 0.23 -11.97 -5.43
C HIS A 109 0.19 -10.50 -5.91
N LEU A 110 1.34 -9.88 -6.12
CA LEU A 110 1.44 -8.53 -6.66
C LEU A 110 0.74 -8.43 -8.03
N LYS A 111 0.96 -9.39 -8.93
CA LYS A 111 0.27 -9.45 -10.22
C LYS A 111 -1.25 -9.41 -10.08
N THR A 112 -1.79 -10.15 -9.12
CA THR A 112 -3.23 -10.14 -8.84
C THR A 112 -3.70 -8.79 -8.32
N MET A 113 -2.90 -8.13 -7.47
CA MET A 113 -3.23 -6.82 -6.91
C MET A 113 -3.18 -5.68 -7.93
N VAL A 114 -2.24 -5.73 -8.87
CA VAL A 114 -1.98 -4.61 -9.81
C VAL A 114 -2.65 -4.78 -11.18
N SER A 115 -3.15 -5.96 -11.50
CA SER A 115 -3.85 -6.21 -12.77
C SER A 115 -5.05 -5.27 -12.92
N LYS A 116 -5.19 -4.66 -14.09
CA LYS A 116 -6.28 -3.72 -14.39
C LYS A 116 -7.66 -4.31 -14.17
N ASP A 117 -7.80 -5.61 -14.38
CA ASP A 117 -9.09 -6.32 -14.28
C ASP A 117 -9.48 -6.64 -12.83
N SER A 118 -8.51 -6.74 -11.92
CA SER A 118 -8.74 -7.16 -10.53
C SER A 118 -8.40 -6.10 -9.49
N ARG A 119 -7.57 -5.09 -9.81
CA ARG A 119 -7.15 -4.09 -8.85
C ARG A 119 -8.31 -3.23 -8.37
N LYS A 120 -8.37 -3.01 -7.07
CA LYS A 120 -9.26 -2.05 -6.44
C LYS A 120 -8.42 -0.84 -6.06
N MET A 121 -8.59 0.26 -6.79
CA MET A 121 -7.79 1.46 -6.60
C MET A 121 -8.68 2.69 -6.47
N VAL A 122 -8.32 3.58 -5.56
CA VAL A 122 -8.90 4.92 -5.43
C VAL A 122 -7.79 5.93 -5.71
N ASN A 123 -7.98 6.77 -6.70
CA ASN A 123 -7.08 7.87 -7.02
C ASN A 123 -7.67 9.17 -6.52
N ILE A 124 -6.88 9.91 -5.76
CA ILE A 124 -7.20 11.28 -5.32
C ILE A 124 -6.20 12.21 -5.99
N LEU A 125 -6.70 13.03 -6.90
CA LEU A 125 -5.88 13.97 -7.68
C LEU A 125 -6.12 15.39 -7.14
N GLY A 126 -5.08 15.96 -6.54
CA GLY A 126 -5.06 17.35 -6.09
C GLY A 126 -4.27 18.22 -7.08
N PHE A 127 -4.89 19.27 -7.58
CA PHE A 127 -4.26 20.23 -8.49
C PHE A 127 -3.95 21.51 -7.71
N ALA A 128 -2.74 22.05 -7.90
CA ALA A 128 -2.41 23.36 -7.42
C ALA A 128 -3.04 24.42 -8.33
N ASP A 129 -3.25 25.64 -7.82
CA ASP A 129 -3.92 26.72 -8.57
C ASP A 129 -3.22 27.08 -9.88
N ASN A 130 -1.92 26.86 -9.97
CA ASN A 130 -1.12 27.08 -11.17
C ASN A 130 -1.10 25.89 -12.14
N HIS A 131 -1.78 24.80 -11.82
CA HIS A 131 -1.91 23.63 -12.68
C HIS A 131 -3.33 23.48 -13.18
N GLU A 132 -3.52 23.59 -14.48
CA GLU A 132 -4.82 23.32 -15.09
C GLU A 132 -5.09 21.81 -15.13
N ASN A 133 -6.34 21.42 -14.85
CA ASN A 133 -6.80 20.06 -15.07
C ASN A 133 -7.10 19.84 -16.56
N ASN A 134 -6.06 19.59 -17.35
CA ASN A 134 -6.15 19.47 -18.81
C ASN A 134 -6.60 18.08 -19.29
N THR A 135 -6.78 17.11 -18.39
CA THR A 135 -7.08 15.72 -18.80
C THR A 135 -8.53 15.45 -19.08
N GLY A 136 -9.43 16.35 -18.69
CA GLY A 136 -10.85 16.05 -18.71
C GLY A 136 -11.22 14.85 -17.82
N MET A 137 -10.31 14.40 -16.94
CA MET A 137 -10.63 13.38 -15.93
C MET A 137 -11.76 13.91 -15.06
N LYS A 138 -12.93 13.35 -15.25
CA LYS A 138 -14.07 13.63 -14.38
C LYS A 138 -13.94 12.80 -13.13
N SER A 139 -14.28 13.40 -11.98
CA SER A 139 -14.54 12.62 -10.78
C SER A 139 -15.56 11.52 -11.08
N SER A 140 -15.33 10.31 -10.61
CA SER A 140 -16.32 9.23 -10.75
C SER A 140 -17.55 9.43 -9.87
N PHE A 141 -17.53 10.44 -9.00
CA PHE A 141 -18.65 10.86 -8.13
C PHE A 141 -18.45 12.31 -7.71
N SER A 142 -19.53 13.04 -7.48
CA SER A 142 -19.49 14.46 -7.12
C SER A 142 -19.25 14.69 -5.63
N ASN A 143 -19.63 13.75 -4.78
CA ASN A 143 -19.45 13.82 -3.34
C ASN A 143 -19.35 12.42 -2.72
N LEU A 144 -18.90 12.36 -1.47
CA LEU A 144 -18.69 11.11 -0.75
C LEU A 144 -19.99 10.31 -0.51
N GLU A 145 -21.11 10.99 -0.28
CA GLU A 145 -22.39 10.33 -0.01
C GLU A 145 -22.94 9.67 -1.27
N GLU A 146 -22.80 10.33 -2.42
CA GLU A 146 -23.15 9.73 -3.71
C GLU A 146 -22.29 8.47 -3.97
N TRP A 147 -20.99 8.53 -3.71
CA TRP A 147 -20.13 7.38 -3.84
C TRP A 147 -20.52 6.25 -2.89
N LYS A 148 -20.80 6.54 -1.61
CA LYS A 148 -21.24 5.55 -0.63
C LYS A 148 -22.55 4.87 -1.05
N SER A 149 -23.49 5.63 -1.60
CA SER A 149 -24.79 5.10 -2.03
C SER A 149 -24.69 4.06 -3.14
N THR A 150 -23.59 4.08 -3.92
CA THR A 150 -23.33 3.11 -4.99
C THR A 150 -22.64 1.83 -4.49
N ARG A 151 -22.31 1.73 -3.18
CA ARG A 151 -21.58 0.60 -2.61
C ARG A 151 -22.51 -0.31 -1.83
N VAL A 152 -22.34 -1.61 -2.04
CA VAL A 152 -22.98 -2.63 -1.21
C VAL A 152 -22.01 -2.97 -0.09
N TYR A 153 -22.34 -2.53 1.12
CA TYR A 153 -21.62 -2.95 2.32
C TYR A 153 -22.20 -4.29 2.76
N LYS A 154 -21.37 -5.32 2.80
CA LYS A 154 -21.74 -6.63 3.35
C LYS A 154 -21.28 -6.72 4.79
#